data_0af90ec75f2b8e20a1da3360bbcf0809
#
_entry.id   0af90ec75f2b8e20a1da3360bbcf0809
#
_cell.length_a   1.000
_cell.length_b   1.000
_cell.length_c   1.000
_cell.angle_alpha   90.00
_cell.angle_beta   90.00
_cell.angle_gamma   90.00
#
_symmetry.space_group_name_H-M   'P 1'
#
loop_
_entity.id
_entity.type
_entity.pdbx_description
1 polymer ?
#
loop_
_entity_poly.entity_id
_entity_poly.type
_entity_poly.pdbx_seq_one_letter_code
_entity_poly.pdbx_strand_id
1 'polypeptide(L)'
;GTLVSLKWDWFDSEENLWRIPPETSGLKRKMGEGEEHLLPVSPEMRRLMDELFEINGCYEYVFWSPNGKNHPYLNRETINNHITNLGYKGRLTSHGWRDVIVTSGQEELKFPLDIILRQIGHTEHKQGTSGHYDNTEFLPERREFVNQWSLKLVNNGLKI
;
A
#
# COMPACT_ATOMS: atom_id res chain seq x y z
N GLY A 1 -0.67 -7.94 -6.46
CA GLY A 1 -2.10 -8.10 -6.38
C GLY A 1 -2.81 -6.81 -6.02
N THR A 2 -3.04 -6.60 -4.76
CA THR A 2 -3.90 -5.52 -4.21
C THR A 2 -3.63 -4.12 -4.77
N LEU A 3 -2.37 -3.71 -4.91
CA LEU A 3 -2.03 -2.37 -5.40
C LEU A 3 -2.63 -2.08 -6.80
N VAL A 4 -2.43 -2.98 -7.75
CA VAL A 4 -2.88 -2.75 -9.14
C VAL A 4 -4.39 -2.81 -9.30
N SER A 5 -5.11 -3.45 -8.38
CA SER A 5 -6.57 -3.54 -8.37
C SER A 5 -7.25 -2.52 -7.45
N LEU A 6 -6.53 -1.51 -6.96
CA LEU A 6 -7.12 -0.42 -6.18
C LEU A 6 -8.18 0.32 -7.02
N LYS A 7 -9.30 0.65 -6.36
CA LYS A 7 -10.38 1.43 -6.97
C LYS A 7 -10.48 2.79 -6.30
N TRP A 8 -10.80 3.82 -7.06
CA TRP A 8 -10.97 5.17 -6.51
C TRP A 8 -12.05 5.23 -5.43
N ASP A 9 -13.15 4.49 -5.58
CA ASP A 9 -14.25 4.43 -4.61
C ASP A 9 -13.86 3.85 -3.24
N TRP A 10 -12.69 3.23 -3.13
CA TRP A 10 -12.17 2.74 -1.85
C TRP A 10 -11.40 3.81 -1.08
N PHE A 11 -11.22 4.98 -1.67
CA PHE A 11 -10.52 6.07 -1.04
C PHE A 11 -11.47 7.01 -0.28
N ASP A 12 -11.32 7.03 1.03
CA ASP A 12 -12.00 7.97 1.91
C ASP A 12 -11.16 9.27 1.97
N SER A 13 -11.64 10.28 1.25
CA SER A 13 -10.93 11.55 1.11
C SER A 13 -11.01 12.43 2.36
N GLU A 14 -12.01 12.23 3.22
CA GLU A 14 -12.18 12.97 4.47
C GLU A 14 -11.20 12.46 5.52
N GLU A 15 -11.08 11.14 5.62
CA GLU A 15 -10.18 10.48 6.56
C GLU A 15 -8.75 10.27 6.02
N ASN A 16 -8.49 10.54 4.74
CA ASN A 16 -7.24 10.21 4.06
C ASN A 16 -6.84 8.73 4.27
N LEU A 17 -7.76 7.84 3.94
CA LEU A 17 -7.63 6.40 4.10
C LEU A 17 -8.03 5.65 2.84
N TRP A 18 -7.31 4.60 2.51
CA TRP A 18 -7.81 3.52 1.67
C TRP A 18 -8.58 2.52 2.55
N ARG A 19 -9.82 2.24 2.20
CA ARG A 19 -10.67 1.20 2.79
C ARG A 19 -10.73 0.00 1.85
N ILE A 20 -9.77 -0.88 1.96
CA ILE A 20 -9.62 -2.01 1.05
C ILE A 20 -10.49 -3.17 1.54
N PRO A 21 -11.49 -3.61 0.76
CA PRO A 21 -12.38 -4.70 1.13
C PRO A 21 -11.64 -6.00 1.42
N PRO A 22 -12.11 -6.81 2.39
CA PRO A 22 -11.43 -8.04 2.82
C PRO A 22 -11.32 -9.11 1.74
N GLU A 23 -12.23 -9.12 0.77
CA GLU A 23 -12.24 -10.04 -0.37
C GLU A 23 -11.22 -9.66 -1.46
N THR A 24 -10.52 -8.54 -1.33
CA THR A 24 -9.57 -8.08 -2.34
C THR A 24 -8.42 -9.06 -2.53
N SER A 25 -8.19 -9.46 -3.77
CA SER A 25 -7.10 -10.37 -4.14
C SER A 25 -5.73 -9.81 -3.72
N GLY A 26 -4.93 -10.65 -3.08
CA GLY A 26 -3.57 -10.31 -2.65
C GLY A 26 -3.46 -9.83 -1.20
N LEU A 27 -4.56 -9.60 -0.50
CA LEU A 27 -4.55 -9.53 0.95
C LEU A 27 -4.28 -10.94 1.51
N LYS A 28 -3.33 -11.05 2.47
CA LYS A 28 -2.98 -12.34 3.10
C LYS A 28 -4.03 -12.76 4.15
N ARG A 29 -5.32 -12.62 3.84
CA ARG A 29 -6.43 -13.03 4.68
C ARG A 29 -7.23 -14.10 3.98
N LYS A 30 -7.95 -14.93 4.74
CA LYS A 30 -8.96 -15.81 4.15
C LYS A 30 -10.03 -14.95 3.50
N MET A 31 -10.35 -15.22 2.24
CA MET A 31 -11.37 -14.48 1.51
C MET A 31 -12.69 -14.51 2.29
N GLY A 32 -13.29 -13.33 2.48
CA GLY A 32 -14.58 -13.17 3.13
C GLY A 32 -14.57 -13.19 4.66
N GLU A 33 -13.42 -13.36 5.30
CA GLU A 33 -13.28 -13.23 6.76
C GLU A 33 -12.56 -11.93 7.11
N GLY A 34 -13.21 -11.08 7.87
CA GLY A 34 -12.59 -9.88 8.45
C GLY A 34 -13.14 -8.57 7.94
N GLU A 35 -12.61 -7.52 8.51
CA GLU A 35 -12.95 -6.14 8.21
C GLU A 35 -12.06 -5.58 7.09
N GLU A 36 -12.40 -4.40 6.58
CA GLU A 36 -11.60 -3.65 5.61
C GLU A 36 -10.15 -3.50 6.07
N HIS A 37 -9.22 -3.47 5.14
CA HIS A 37 -7.85 -3.10 5.45
C HIS A 37 -7.68 -1.59 5.29
N LEU A 38 -7.54 -0.88 6.40
CA LEU A 38 -7.35 0.56 6.44
C LEU A 38 -5.88 0.91 6.17
N LEU A 39 -5.62 1.70 5.13
CA LEU A 39 -4.28 2.20 4.81
C LEU A 39 -4.26 3.73 4.89
N PRO A 40 -3.62 4.32 5.90
CA PRO A 40 -3.39 5.75 5.96
C PRO A 40 -2.58 6.26 4.77
N VAL A 41 -2.90 7.46 4.33
CA VAL A 41 -2.25 8.16 3.23
C VAL A 41 -1.55 9.39 3.77
N SER A 42 -0.25 9.56 3.45
CA SER A 42 0.51 10.76 3.80
C SER A 42 0.16 11.94 2.88
N PRO A 43 0.49 13.18 3.27
CA PRO A 43 0.30 14.35 2.40
C PRO A 43 1.02 14.21 1.05
N GLU A 44 2.19 13.58 1.01
CA GLU A 44 2.96 13.34 -0.21
C GLU A 44 2.26 12.33 -1.12
N MET A 45 1.79 11.22 -0.55
CA MET A 45 0.97 10.26 -1.30
C MET A 45 -0.31 10.89 -1.83
N ARG A 46 -0.96 11.74 -1.03
CA ARG A 46 -2.18 12.43 -1.44
C ARG A 46 -1.93 13.29 -2.67
N ARG A 47 -0.85 14.07 -2.71
CA ARG A 47 -0.50 14.87 -3.90
C ARG A 47 -0.32 14.01 -5.15
N LEU A 48 0.44 12.90 -5.04
CA LEU A 48 0.60 11.96 -6.15
C LEU A 48 -0.74 11.35 -6.62
N MET A 49 -1.64 11.06 -5.69
CA MET A 49 -2.97 10.53 -6.00
C MET A 49 -3.83 11.59 -6.70
N ASP A 50 -3.79 12.83 -6.24
CA ASP A 50 -4.55 13.93 -6.85
C ASP A 50 -4.07 14.16 -8.30
N GLU A 51 -2.75 14.18 -8.57
CA GLU A 51 -2.20 14.25 -9.92
C GLU A 51 -2.63 13.05 -10.79
N LEU A 52 -2.61 11.85 -10.22
CA LEU A 52 -3.03 10.65 -10.93
C LEU A 52 -4.53 10.65 -11.22
N PHE A 53 -5.34 11.21 -10.33
CA PHE A 53 -6.77 11.35 -10.50
C PHE A 53 -7.13 12.30 -11.66
N GLU A 54 -6.38 13.38 -11.86
CA GLU A 54 -6.55 14.26 -13.04
C GLU A 54 -6.34 13.52 -14.36
N ILE A 55 -5.49 12.47 -14.36
CA ILE A 55 -5.17 11.70 -15.56
C ILE A 55 -6.21 10.61 -15.82
N ASN A 56 -6.65 9.89 -14.77
CA ASN A 56 -7.42 8.66 -14.93
C ASN A 56 -8.61 8.51 -13.95
N GLY A 57 -8.97 9.56 -13.23
CA GLY A 57 -10.08 9.54 -12.27
C GLY A 57 -11.46 9.25 -12.88
N CYS A 58 -11.59 9.33 -14.22
CA CYS A 58 -12.80 8.92 -14.93
C CYS A 58 -12.95 7.38 -15.04
N TYR A 59 -11.95 6.60 -14.67
CA TYR A 59 -11.99 5.16 -14.65
C TYR A 59 -12.21 4.62 -13.23
N GLU A 60 -12.66 3.40 -13.12
CA GLU A 60 -12.92 2.74 -11.83
C GLU A 60 -11.62 2.48 -11.04
N TYR A 61 -10.54 2.10 -11.75
CA TYR A 61 -9.28 1.66 -11.15
C TYR A 61 -8.21 2.75 -11.14
N VAL A 62 -7.52 2.89 -10.02
CA VAL A 62 -6.38 3.82 -9.85
C VAL A 62 -5.29 3.55 -10.89
N PHE A 63 -4.99 2.29 -11.15
CA PHE A 63 -4.00 1.85 -12.14
C PHE A 63 -4.69 1.26 -13.38
N TRP A 64 -5.62 2.02 -13.95
CA TRP A 64 -6.33 1.61 -15.14
C TRP A 64 -5.39 1.35 -16.32
N SER A 65 -5.74 0.37 -17.17
CA SER A 65 -4.98 0.05 -18.38
C SER A 65 -5.91 -0.46 -19.48
N PRO A 66 -5.88 0.14 -20.69
CA PRO A 66 -6.67 -0.33 -21.82
C PRO A 66 -6.21 -1.68 -22.36
N ASN A 67 -4.97 -2.06 -22.05
CA ASN A 67 -4.32 -3.29 -22.54
C ASN A 67 -4.43 -4.46 -21.53
N GLY A 68 -5.20 -4.31 -20.49
CA GLY A 68 -5.46 -5.37 -19.52
C GLY A 68 -6.24 -6.52 -20.18
N LYS A 69 -5.57 -7.66 -20.45
CA LYS A 69 -6.19 -8.81 -21.14
C LYS A 69 -7.37 -9.42 -20.40
N ASN A 70 -7.30 -9.44 -19.07
CA ASN A 70 -8.29 -10.08 -18.20
C ASN A 70 -8.97 -9.09 -17.25
N HIS A 71 -8.38 -7.92 -17.05
CA HIS A 71 -8.83 -6.91 -16.10
C HIS A 71 -8.52 -5.51 -16.65
N PRO A 72 -9.35 -4.50 -16.38
CA PRO A 72 -9.14 -3.14 -16.87
C PRO A 72 -8.10 -2.34 -16.06
N TYR A 73 -7.10 -3.02 -15.49
CA TYR A 73 -6.00 -2.42 -14.74
C TYR A 73 -4.65 -3.04 -15.09
N LEU A 74 -3.56 -2.41 -14.66
CA LEU A 74 -2.19 -2.85 -14.94
C LEU A 74 -1.94 -4.29 -14.47
N ASN A 75 -1.20 -5.04 -15.28
CA ASN A 75 -0.70 -6.33 -14.84
C ASN A 75 0.32 -6.13 -13.69
N ARG A 76 0.25 -6.96 -12.66
CA ARG A 76 1.18 -6.93 -11.52
C ARG A 76 2.65 -7.02 -11.92
N GLU A 77 2.96 -7.68 -13.03
CA GLU A 77 4.33 -7.79 -13.56
C GLU A 77 4.83 -6.48 -14.19
N THR A 78 3.95 -5.55 -14.54
CA THR A 78 4.30 -4.26 -15.14
C THR A 78 5.27 -3.48 -14.24
N ILE A 79 5.06 -3.50 -12.92
CA ILE A 79 5.93 -2.84 -11.94
C ILE A 79 7.32 -3.47 -11.94
N ASN A 80 7.41 -4.81 -11.93
CA ASN A 80 8.69 -5.52 -11.97
C ASN A 80 9.44 -5.30 -13.28
N ASN A 81 8.72 -5.27 -14.40
CA ASN A 81 9.31 -4.97 -15.71
C ASN A 81 9.88 -3.55 -15.74
N HIS A 82 9.16 -2.59 -15.16
CA HIS A 82 9.64 -1.21 -15.06
C HIS A 82 10.91 -1.11 -14.19
N ILE A 83 10.93 -1.74 -13.02
CA ILE A 83 12.11 -1.84 -12.14
C ILE A 83 13.31 -2.46 -12.89
N THR A 84 13.06 -3.51 -13.66
CA THR A 84 14.08 -4.18 -14.49
C THR A 84 14.64 -3.24 -15.56
N ASN A 85 13.78 -2.51 -16.27
CA ASN A 85 14.16 -1.57 -17.32
C ASN A 85 14.96 -0.37 -16.77
N LEU A 86 14.73 0.01 -15.51
CA LEU A 86 15.53 1.01 -14.79
C LEU A 86 16.91 0.49 -14.34
N GLY A 87 17.30 -0.75 -14.69
CA GLY A 87 18.61 -1.32 -14.38
C GLY A 87 18.71 -2.05 -13.03
N TYR A 88 17.60 -2.26 -12.34
CA TYR A 88 17.59 -2.94 -11.04
C TYR A 88 17.28 -4.44 -11.13
N LYS A 89 17.43 -5.06 -12.31
CA LYS A 89 17.24 -6.50 -12.49
C LYS A 89 18.08 -7.30 -11.48
N GLY A 90 17.41 -8.19 -10.72
CA GLY A 90 18.06 -9.02 -9.70
C GLY A 90 18.49 -8.29 -8.43
N ARG A 91 18.31 -6.97 -8.34
CA ARG A 91 18.64 -6.14 -7.18
C ARG A 91 17.42 -5.68 -6.40
N LEU A 92 16.32 -5.42 -7.10
CA LEU A 92 15.06 -4.95 -6.50
C LEU A 92 13.87 -5.57 -7.24
N THR A 93 12.81 -5.86 -6.47
CA THR A 93 11.50 -6.28 -6.99
C THR A 93 10.41 -5.46 -6.30
N SER A 94 9.21 -5.46 -6.86
CA SER A 94 8.05 -4.82 -6.20
C SER A 94 7.75 -5.42 -4.83
N HIS A 95 8.09 -6.69 -4.60
CA HIS A 95 7.97 -7.32 -3.28
C HIS A 95 9.09 -6.90 -2.33
N GLY A 96 10.31 -6.73 -2.84
CA GLY A 96 11.47 -6.31 -2.05
C GLY A 96 11.31 -4.93 -1.40
N TRP A 97 10.43 -4.08 -1.93
CA TRP A 97 10.07 -2.82 -1.25
C TRP A 97 9.46 -3.04 0.13
N ARG A 98 8.82 -4.19 0.39
CA ARG A 98 8.33 -4.53 1.73
C ARG A 98 9.47 -4.72 2.72
N ASP A 99 10.55 -5.35 2.29
CA ASP A 99 11.72 -5.56 3.15
C ASP A 99 12.43 -4.22 3.42
N VAL A 100 12.48 -3.35 2.41
CA VAL A 100 13.05 -1.98 2.57
C VAL A 100 12.25 -1.19 3.60
N ILE A 101 10.93 -1.15 3.52
CA ILE A 101 10.11 -0.38 4.47
C ILE A 101 10.20 -0.96 5.89
N VAL A 102 10.29 -2.28 6.03
CA VAL A 102 10.44 -2.93 7.34
C VAL A 102 11.79 -2.58 7.95
N THR A 103 12.87 -2.78 7.21
CA THR A 103 14.23 -2.51 7.69
C THR A 103 14.42 -1.03 8.03
N SER A 104 14.14 -0.13 7.08
CA SER A 104 14.30 1.31 7.32
C SER A 104 13.33 1.84 8.37
N GLY A 105 12.12 1.30 8.44
CA GLY A 105 11.13 1.67 9.45
C GLY A 105 11.62 1.37 10.86
N GLN A 106 12.25 0.21 11.07
CA GLN A 106 12.81 -0.18 12.37
C GLN A 106 14.14 0.51 12.66
N GLU A 107 15.07 0.45 11.71
CA GLU A 107 16.46 0.88 11.96
C GLU A 107 16.64 2.39 11.94
N GLU A 108 15.95 3.09 11.05
CA GLU A 108 16.12 4.52 10.85
C GLU A 108 15.00 5.36 11.46
N LEU A 109 13.73 4.96 11.25
CA LEU A 109 12.58 5.68 11.80
C LEU A 109 12.19 5.23 13.21
N LYS A 110 12.76 4.13 13.71
CA LYS A 110 12.58 3.61 15.08
C LYS A 110 11.14 3.24 15.45
N PHE A 111 10.32 2.88 14.47
CA PHE A 111 8.97 2.39 14.74
C PHE A 111 8.97 0.92 15.17
N PRO A 112 8.06 0.54 16.08
CA PRO A 112 7.81 -0.85 16.45
C PRO A 112 7.44 -1.70 15.24
N LEU A 113 7.92 -2.95 15.21
CA LEU A 113 7.71 -3.86 14.09
C LEU A 113 6.23 -4.17 13.81
N ASP A 114 5.43 -4.30 14.85
CA ASP A 114 3.98 -4.57 14.76
C ASP A 114 3.22 -3.45 14.02
N ILE A 115 3.55 -2.18 14.27
CA ILE A 115 3.00 -1.03 13.54
C ILE A 115 3.34 -1.12 12.06
N ILE A 116 4.62 -1.41 11.73
CA ILE A 116 5.09 -1.51 10.34
C ILE A 116 4.42 -2.69 9.64
N LEU A 117 4.40 -3.87 10.27
CA LEU A 117 3.78 -5.06 9.71
C LEU A 117 2.29 -4.87 9.48
N ARG A 118 1.60 -4.19 10.42
CA ARG A 118 0.19 -3.85 10.28
C ARG A 118 -0.03 -2.94 9.08
N GLN A 119 0.81 -1.91 8.91
CA GLN A 119 0.72 -0.99 7.78
C GLN A 119 0.88 -1.69 6.42
N ILE A 120 1.79 -2.63 6.31
CA ILE A 120 2.01 -3.37 5.04
C ILE A 120 1.06 -4.57 4.86
N GLY A 121 0.06 -4.74 5.75
CA GLY A 121 -0.91 -5.84 5.66
C GLY A 121 -0.31 -7.21 5.93
N HIS A 122 0.77 -7.28 6.72
CA HIS A 122 1.36 -8.53 7.17
C HIS A 122 0.76 -8.92 8.51
N THR A 123 -0.16 -9.87 8.50
CA THR A 123 -0.76 -10.39 9.71
C THR A 123 0.04 -11.58 10.21
N GLU A 124 0.83 -11.39 11.27
CA GLU A 124 1.23 -12.55 12.07
C GLU A 124 0.03 -12.98 12.91
N HIS A 125 -0.38 -14.22 12.76
CA HIS A 125 -1.29 -14.85 13.71
C HIS A 125 -0.59 -14.89 15.08
N LYS A 126 -0.92 -13.96 15.98
CA LYS A 126 -0.69 -14.21 17.40
C LYS A 126 -1.54 -15.43 17.75
N GLN A 127 -0.90 -16.59 17.90
CA GLN A 127 -1.53 -17.78 18.47
C GLN A 127 -1.98 -17.42 19.88
N GLY A 128 -3.30 -17.45 20.10
CA GLY A 128 -3.89 -17.42 21.43
C GLY A 128 -4.43 -16.05 21.85
N THR A 129 -5.57 -15.72 21.38
CA THR A 129 -6.76 -15.17 22.06
C THR A 129 -7.75 -14.67 21.00
N SER A 130 -9.00 -15.09 21.14
CA SER A 130 -10.24 -14.67 20.46
C SER A 130 -10.07 -13.60 19.36
N GLY A 131 -10.07 -14.05 18.13
CA GLY A 131 -9.72 -13.35 16.90
C GLY A 131 -10.65 -12.24 16.43
N HIS A 132 -10.83 -11.17 17.18
CA HIS A 132 -11.27 -9.91 16.61
C HIS A 132 -10.04 -9.14 16.12
N TYR A 133 -9.91 -9.07 14.81
CA TYR A 133 -8.92 -8.27 14.12
C TYR A 133 -9.44 -6.83 14.04
N ASP A 134 -9.02 -5.98 14.99
CA ASP A 134 -9.36 -4.57 14.96
C ASP A 134 -8.56 -3.85 13.86
N ASN A 135 -9.23 -3.39 12.82
CA ASN A 135 -8.61 -2.68 11.72
C ASN A 135 -8.14 -1.27 12.08
N THR A 136 -8.67 -0.73 13.17
CA THR A 136 -8.26 0.57 13.71
C THR A 136 -7.01 0.46 14.58
N GLU A 137 -6.54 -0.77 14.88
CA GLU A 137 -5.37 -1.00 15.71
C GLU A 137 -4.17 -0.20 15.20
N PHE A 138 -3.60 0.61 16.07
CA PHE A 138 -2.46 1.49 15.80
C PHE A 138 -2.68 2.50 14.65
N LEU A 139 -3.91 2.89 14.34
CA LEU A 139 -4.17 3.79 13.20
C LEU A 139 -3.45 5.15 13.36
N PRO A 140 -3.43 5.81 14.54
CA PRO A 140 -2.66 7.02 14.76
C PRO A 140 -1.15 6.83 14.52
N GLU A 141 -0.56 5.77 15.07
CA GLU A 141 0.86 5.45 14.94
C GLU A 141 1.22 5.08 13.51
N ARG A 142 0.32 4.40 12.80
CA ARG A 142 0.49 4.07 11.38
C ARG A 142 0.42 5.31 10.50
N ARG A 143 -0.42 6.31 10.84
CA ARG A 143 -0.43 7.61 10.17
C ARG A 143 0.92 8.32 10.35
N GLU A 144 1.42 8.36 11.56
CA GLU A 144 2.73 8.95 11.84
C GLU A 144 3.85 8.23 11.09
N PHE A 145 3.82 6.90 11.08
CA PHE A 145 4.79 6.09 10.33
C PHE A 145 4.79 6.43 8.83
N VAL A 146 3.63 6.46 8.16
CA VAL A 146 3.58 6.75 6.71
C VAL A 146 3.99 8.18 6.41
N ASN A 147 3.71 9.15 7.30
CA ASN A 147 4.15 10.52 7.16
C ASN A 147 5.68 10.60 7.21
N GLN A 148 6.31 10.02 8.22
CA GLN A 148 7.77 10.02 8.35
C GLN A 148 8.44 9.23 7.21
N TRP A 149 7.84 8.11 6.77
CA TRP A 149 8.32 7.35 5.63
C TRP A 149 8.30 8.17 4.35
N SER A 150 7.21 8.88 4.06
CA SER A 150 7.09 9.72 2.87
C SER A 150 8.09 10.88 2.89
N LEU A 151 8.23 11.56 4.02
CA LEU A 151 9.25 12.62 4.19
C LEU A 151 10.66 12.08 3.97
N LYS A 152 10.96 10.87 4.47
CA LYS A 152 12.25 10.23 4.22
C LYS A 152 12.49 10.00 2.72
N LEU A 153 11.47 9.56 1.97
CA LEU A 153 11.59 9.36 0.53
C LEU A 153 11.84 10.68 -0.20
N VAL A 154 11.14 11.75 0.17
CA VAL A 154 11.35 13.10 -0.40
C VAL A 154 12.76 13.60 -0.09
N ASN A 155 13.22 13.47 1.14
CA ASN A 155 14.58 13.86 1.54
C ASN A 155 15.66 13.04 0.82
N ASN A 156 15.35 11.85 0.35
CA ASN A 156 16.23 11.01 -0.47
C ASN A 156 16.01 11.18 -1.98
N GLY A 157 15.29 12.22 -2.40
CA GLY A 157 15.23 12.64 -3.80
C GLY A 157 13.95 12.23 -4.54
N LEU A 158 12.92 11.73 -3.85
CA LEU A 158 11.60 11.59 -4.46
C LEU A 158 11.07 12.99 -4.79
N LYS A 159 10.78 13.23 -6.05
CA LYS A 159 10.15 14.48 -6.53
C LYS A 159 8.66 14.28 -6.62
N ILE A 160 7.93 15.19 -6.01
CA ILE A 160 6.47 15.20 -5.98
C ILE A 160 6.02 16.62 -6.33
#